data_3e414d5217c9c373df3043e09091a4d0
#
_entry.id   3e414d5217c9c373df3043e09091a4d0
#
_cell.length_a   1.000
_cell.length_b   1.000
_cell.length_c   1.000
_cell.angle_alpha   90.00
_cell.angle_beta   90.00
_cell.angle_gamma   90.00
#
_symmetry.space_group_name_H-M   'P 1'
#
loop_
_entity.id
_entity.type
_entity.pdbx_description
1 polymer ?
#
loop_
_entity_poly.entity_id
_entity_poly.type
_entity_poly.pdbx_seq_one_letter_code
_entity_poly.pdbx_strand_id
1 'polypeptide(L)'
;MDLLEIGAIAQVLGAVAILLSLIFVIIELRKNLKQNNIANTFQRAIEWEKILYKQMDGDMARVVVKARESYERLEDFEKVQFEAFVQQRIQIAFRGFRAAEESAFLIGAEELRGRVKAHMKDFFASRGVCECYKILVQRDIIRDEPWLKEIHKAT
;
A
#
# COMPACT_ATOMS: atom_id res chain seq x y z
N MET A 1 58.51 8.10 -25.27
CA MET A 1 57.34 8.47 -24.44
C MET A 1 57.91 9.12 -23.19
N ASP A 2 57.59 10.39 -22.98
CA ASP A 2 58.01 11.13 -21.78
C ASP A 2 57.20 10.67 -20.56
N LEU A 3 57.84 10.69 -19.39
CA LEU A 3 57.18 10.34 -18.10
C LEU A 3 55.88 11.13 -17.87
N LEU A 4 55.82 12.35 -18.39
CA LEU A 4 54.64 13.23 -18.35
C LEU A 4 53.50 12.66 -19.22
N GLU A 5 53.78 12.12 -20.38
CA GLU A 5 52.77 11.51 -21.27
C GLU A 5 52.15 10.25 -20.63
N ILE A 6 53.01 9.42 -20.01
CA ILE A 6 52.56 8.21 -19.30
C ILE A 6 51.66 8.59 -18.12
N GLY A 7 52.00 9.65 -17.35
CA GLY A 7 51.20 10.15 -16.27
C GLY A 7 49.81 10.66 -16.71
N ALA A 8 49.77 11.40 -17.82
CA ALA A 8 48.50 11.91 -18.38
C ALA A 8 47.59 10.75 -18.85
N ILE A 9 48.13 9.74 -19.51
CA ILE A 9 47.38 8.57 -19.97
C ILE A 9 46.84 7.79 -18.75
N ALA A 10 47.65 7.56 -17.71
CA ALA A 10 47.22 6.88 -16.50
C ALA A 10 46.08 7.66 -15.78
N GLN A 11 46.12 8.96 -15.78
CA GLN A 11 45.07 9.81 -15.17
C GLN A 11 43.76 9.70 -15.95
N VAL A 12 43.78 9.72 -17.27
CA VAL A 12 42.61 9.53 -18.13
C VAL A 12 41.99 8.15 -17.92
N LEU A 13 42.84 7.09 -17.93
CA LEU A 13 42.35 5.74 -17.67
C LEU A 13 41.73 5.59 -16.29
N GLY A 14 42.32 6.19 -15.28
CA GLY A 14 41.75 6.24 -13.92
C GLY A 14 40.38 6.92 -13.87
N ALA A 15 40.25 8.08 -14.54
CA ALA A 15 38.98 8.77 -14.63
C ALA A 15 37.87 7.95 -15.33
N VAL A 16 38.22 7.29 -16.43
CA VAL A 16 37.32 6.39 -17.16
C VAL A 16 36.89 5.20 -16.28
N ALA A 17 37.81 4.61 -15.54
CA ALA A 17 37.51 3.49 -14.64
C ALA A 17 36.54 3.91 -13.52
N ILE A 18 36.69 5.13 -12.95
CA ILE A 18 35.78 5.66 -11.94
C ILE A 18 34.39 5.86 -12.54
N LEU A 19 34.27 6.44 -13.73
CA LEU A 19 32.98 6.61 -14.40
C LEU A 19 32.26 5.31 -14.65
N LEU A 20 32.98 4.29 -15.15
CA LEU A 20 32.41 2.95 -15.37
C LEU A 20 31.95 2.31 -14.07
N SER A 21 32.70 2.47 -12.97
CA SER A 21 32.32 1.98 -11.65
C SER A 21 31.06 2.67 -11.13
N LEU A 22 30.92 3.97 -11.32
CA LEU A 22 29.73 4.73 -10.95
C LEU A 22 28.48 4.26 -11.73
N ILE A 23 28.64 4.03 -13.04
CA ILE A 23 27.54 3.51 -13.87
C ILE A 23 27.11 2.12 -13.38
N PHE A 24 28.08 1.26 -13.06
CA PHE A 24 27.79 -0.07 -12.53
C PHE A 24 27.02 -0.01 -11.19
N VAL A 25 27.45 0.85 -10.28
CA VAL A 25 26.76 1.07 -8.98
C VAL A 25 25.32 1.56 -9.19
N ILE A 26 25.10 2.47 -10.14
CA ILE A 26 23.74 2.97 -10.45
C ILE A 26 22.84 1.84 -10.96
N ILE A 27 23.36 0.99 -11.84
CA ILE A 27 22.62 -0.16 -12.37
C ILE A 27 22.28 -1.14 -11.25
N GLU A 28 23.22 -1.45 -10.37
CA GLU A 28 23.02 -2.37 -9.24
C GLU A 28 22.01 -1.81 -8.22
N LEU A 29 22.09 -0.51 -7.92
CA LEU A 29 21.10 0.15 -7.06
C LEU A 29 19.68 0.08 -7.65
N ARG A 30 19.52 0.33 -8.95
CA ARG A 30 18.21 0.22 -9.62
C ARG A 30 17.67 -1.21 -9.56
N LYS A 31 18.53 -2.22 -9.75
CA LYS A 31 18.16 -3.63 -9.66
C LYS A 31 17.72 -4.02 -8.25
N ASN A 32 18.47 -3.59 -7.23
CA ASN A 32 18.14 -3.81 -5.82
C ASN A 32 16.82 -3.14 -5.43
N LEU A 33 16.59 -1.91 -5.85
CA LEU A 33 15.31 -1.22 -5.62
C LEU A 33 14.14 -1.97 -6.26
N LYS A 34 14.30 -2.49 -7.47
CA LYS A 34 13.26 -3.30 -8.14
C LYS A 34 12.99 -4.60 -7.38
N GLN A 35 14.01 -5.29 -6.91
CA GLN A 35 13.87 -6.53 -6.12
C GLN A 35 13.17 -6.26 -4.79
N ASN A 36 13.54 -5.20 -4.06
CA ASN A 36 12.90 -4.82 -2.82
C ASN A 36 11.42 -4.45 -3.00
N ASN A 37 11.08 -3.79 -4.11
CA ASN A 37 9.67 -3.49 -4.43
C ASN A 37 8.86 -4.74 -4.72
N ILE A 38 9.43 -5.72 -5.42
CA ILE A 38 8.78 -7.01 -5.66
C ILE A 38 8.56 -7.73 -4.32
N ALA A 39 9.58 -7.82 -3.46
CA ALA A 39 9.47 -8.44 -2.15
C ALA A 39 8.40 -7.77 -1.28
N ASN A 40 8.37 -6.43 -1.24
CA ASN A 40 7.36 -5.66 -0.53
C ASN A 40 5.94 -5.89 -1.08
N THR A 41 5.79 -6.08 -2.39
CA THR A 41 4.50 -6.38 -3.02
C THR A 41 4.00 -7.76 -2.63
N PHE A 42 4.89 -8.76 -2.60
CA PHE A 42 4.57 -10.11 -2.12
C PHE A 42 4.19 -10.12 -0.64
N GLN A 43 4.94 -9.41 0.19
CA GLN A 43 4.64 -9.31 1.63
C GLN A 43 3.24 -8.70 1.85
N ARG A 44 2.88 -7.67 1.10
CA ARG A 44 1.54 -7.06 1.17
C ARG A 44 0.44 -8.02 0.69
N ALA A 45 0.69 -8.78 -0.37
CA ALA A 45 -0.26 -9.79 -0.84
C ALA A 45 -0.54 -10.84 0.24
N ILE A 46 0.49 -11.31 0.95
CA ILE A 46 0.34 -12.24 2.09
C ILE A 46 -0.47 -11.61 3.22
N GLU A 47 -0.25 -10.32 3.54
CA GLU A 47 -1.05 -9.63 4.55
C GLU A 47 -2.53 -9.53 4.15
N TRP A 48 -2.81 -9.23 2.88
CA TRP A 48 -4.18 -9.25 2.34
C TRP A 48 -4.83 -10.63 2.44
N GLU A 49 -4.10 -11.67 2.08
CA GLU A 49 -4.56 -13.05 2.14
C GLU A 49 -4.92 -13.45 3.58
N LYS A 50 -4.09 -13.12 4.57
CA LYS A 50 -4.38 -13.37 5.99
C LYS A 50 -5.68 -12.69 6.46
N ILE A 51 -5.99 -11.51 5.94
CA ILE A 51 -7.23 -10.80 6.27
C ILE A 51 -8.43 -11.47 5.62
N LEU A 52 -8.29 -11.90 4.36
CA LEU A 52 -9.34 -12.66 3.69
C LEU A 52 -9.63 -13.96 4.43
N TYR A 53 -8.61 -14.69 4.88
CA TYR A 53 -8.80 -15.90 5.71
C TYR A 53 -9.54 -15.60 7.01
N LYS A 54 -9.20 -14.51 7.70
CA LYS A 54 -9.92 -14.07 8.90
C LYS A 54 -11.40 -13.74 8.64
N GLN A 55 -11.72 -13.23 7.45
CA GLN A 55 -13.12 -12.97 7.04
C GLN A 55 -13.88 -14.25 6.73
N MET A 56 -13.17 -15.32 6.34
CA MET A 56 -13.74 -16.63 6.05
C MET A 56 -13.91 -17.48 7.31
N ASP A 57 -13.40 -17.03 8.47
CA ASP A 57 -13.69 -17.62 9.76
C ASP A 57 -15.21 -17.48 10.04
N GLY A 58 -15.87 -18.61 10.32
CA GLY A 58 -17.33 -18.70 10.29
C GLY A 58 -18.06 -17.66 11.11
N ASP A 59 -17.49 -17.27 12.26
CA ASP A 59 -18.07 -16.25 13.14
C ASP A 59 -17.93 -14.84 12.54
N MET A 60 -16.75 -14.49 12.02
CA MET A 60 -16.53 -13.19 11.39
C MET A 60 -17.31 -13.05 10.09
N ALA A 61 -17.44 -14.11 9.31
CA ALA A 61 -18.26 -14.12 8.10
C ALA A 61 -19.73 -13.76 8.40
N ARG A 62 -20.29 -14.33 9.48
CA ARG A 62 -21.66 -13.99 9.92
C ARG A 62 -21.79 -12.51 10.29
N VAL A 63 -20.83 -11.97 11.06
CA VAL A 63 -20.80 -10.56 11.44
C VAL A 63 -20.75 -9.65 10.20
N VAL A 64 -19.87 -9.98 9.23
CA VAL A 64 -19.75 -9.21 7.98
C VAL A 64 -21.03 -9.26 7.16
N VAL A 65 -21.67 -10.42 7.03
CA VAL A 65 -22.94 -10.56 6.30
C VAL A 65 -24.05 -9.74 6.97
N LYS A 66 -24.20 -9.85 8.30
CA LYS A 66 -25.17 -9.10 9.08
C LYS A 66 -24.95 -7.58 8.98
N ALA A 67 -23.67 -7.16 9.04
CA ALA A 67 -23.27 -5.77 8.92
C ALA A 67 -23.49 -5.17 7.54
N ARG A 68 -23.50 -5.98 6.45
CA ARG A 68 -23.73 -5.46 5.08
C ARG A 68 -25.03 -4.69 4.95
N GLU A 69 -26.06 -5.10 5.67
CA GLU A 69 -27.37 -4.44 5.64
C GLU A 69 -27.39 -3.19 6.51
N SER A 70 -26.89 -3.27 7.74
CA SER A 70 -26.76 -2.14 8.67
C SER A 70 -25.86 -2.49 9.85
N TYR A 71 -25.01 -1.54 10.24
CA TYR A 71 -24.18 -1.61 11.44
C TYR A 71 -25.01 -1.72 12.74
N GLU A 72 -26.18 -1.08 12.79
CA GLU A 72 -27.06 -1.06 13.96
C GLU A 72 -27.66 -2.44 14.30
N ARG A 73 -27.68 -3.38 13.33
CA ARG A 73 -28.16 -4.75 13.56
C ARG A 73 -27.18 -5.64 14.30
N LEU A 74 -25.94 -5.16 14.48
CA LEU A 74 -24.92 -5.90 15.20
C LEU A 74 -25.13 -5.80 16.71
N GLU A 75 -24.85 -6.89 17.41
CA GLU A 75 -24.75 -6.89 18.88
C GLU A 75 -23.47 -6.15 19.32
N ASP A 76 -23.39 -5.73 20.58
CA ASP A 76 -22.26 -4.92 21.04
C ASP A 76 -20.91 -5.60 20.82
N PHE A 77 -20.81 -6.91 21.04
CA PHE A 77 -19.59 -7.68 20.77
C PHE A 77 -19.28 -7.76 19.26
N GLU A 78 -20.30 -7.99 18.44
CA GLU A 78 -20.17 -8.00 16.98
C GLU A 78 -19.75 -6.62 16.44
N LYS A 79 -20.25 -5.52 17.05
CA LYS A 79 -19.83 -4.15 16.71
C LYS A 79 -18.34 -3.96 16.91
N VAL A 80 -17.80 -4.38 18.06
CA VAL A 80 -16.35 -4.30 18.35
C VAL A 80 -15.54 -5.08 17.33
N GLN A 81 -15.96 -6.30 17.00
CA GLN A 81 -15.29 -7.11 15.99
C GLN A 81 -15.33 -6.45 14.61
N PHE A 82 -16.47 -5.92 14.22
CA PHE A 82 -16.66 -5.29 12.92
C PHE A 82 -15.91 -3.95 12.82
N GLU A 83 -15.88 -3.14 13.88
CA GLU A 83 -15.09 -1.92 13.96
C GLU A 83 -13.60 -2.22 13.76
N ALA A 84 -13.06 -3.20 14.48
CA ALA A 84 -11.67 -3.63 14.34
C ALA A 84 -11.36 -4.12 12.90
N PHE A 85 -12.29 -4.84 12.29
CA PHE A 85 -12.19 -5.30 10.91
C PHE A 85 -12.17 -4.14 9.90
N VAL A 86 -13.10 -3.19 10.01
CA VAL A 86 -13.17 -2.01 9.15
C VAL A 86 -11.90 -1.16 9.30
N GLN A 87 -11.47 -0.92 10.54
CA GLN A 87 -10.24 -0.20 10.84
C GLN A 87 -9.01 -0.86 10.20
N GLN A 88 -8.87 -2.17 10.34
CA GLN A 88 -7.76 -2.92 9.77
C GLN A 88 -7.74 -2.83 8.24
N ARG A 89 -8.90 -2.95 7.58
CA ARG A 89 -9.04 -2.83 6.12
C ARG A 89 -8.62 -1.45 5.62
N ILE A 90 -9.06 -0.40 6.29
CA ILE A 90 -8.72 0.98 5.95
C ILE A 90 -7.22 1.24 6.15
N GLN A 91 -6.63 0.75 7.25
CA GLN A 91 -5.20 0.91 7.50
C GLN A 91 -4.33 0.24 6.42
N ILE A 92 -4.73 -0.94 5.94
CA ILE A 92 -4.01 -1.63 4.87
C ILE A 92 -4.14 -0.88 3.55
N ALA A 93 -5.34 -0.42 3.21
CA ALA A 93 -5.55 0.41 2.02
C ALA A 93 -4.71 1.69 2.09
N PHE A 94 -4.65 2.34 3.27
CA PHE A 94 -3.84 3.52 3.50
C PHE A 94 -2.33 3.26 3.30
N ARG A 95 -1.80 2.15 3.85
CA ARG A 95 -0.40 1.76 3.62
C ARG A 95 -0.13 1.48 2.15
N GLY A 96 -1.07 0.83 1.44
CA GLY A 96 -0.97 0.58 0.01
C GLY A 96 -0.95 1.88 -0.81
N PHE A 97 -1.82 2.82 -0.46
CA PHE A 97 -1.91 4.11 -1.13
C PHE A 97 -0.64 4.95 -0.92
N ARG A 98 -0.17 5.06 0.32
CA ARG A 98 1.09 5.75 0.66
C ARG A 98 2.30 5.15 -0.05
N ALA A 99 2.39 3.83 -0.07
CA ALA A 99 3.47 3.17 -0.77
C ALA A 99 3.46 3.44 -2.28
N ALA A 100 2.28 3.60 -2.89
CA ALA A 100 2.16 4.03 -4.27
C ALA A 100 2.59 5.50 -4.47
N GLU A 101 2.32 6.38 -3.50
CA GLU A 101 2.80 7.78 -3.53
C GLU A 101 4.32 7.87 -3.41
N GLU A 102 4.91 7.18 -2.44
CA GLU A 102 6.36 7.13 -2.24
C GLU A 102 7.08 6.49 -3.44
N SER A 103 6.39 5.63 -4.17
CA SER A 103 6.89 4.94 -5.37
C SER A 103 6.49 5.63 -6.67
N ALA A 104 6.04 6.89 -6.64
CA ALA A 104 5.49 7.61 -7.80
C ALA A 104 6.42 7.64 -9.04
N PHE A 105 7.73 7.49 -8.83
CA PHE A 105 8.73 7.38 -9.91
C PHE A 105 8.89 5.96 -10.48
N LEU A 106 8.16 4.96 -9.94
CA LEU A 106 8.26 3.57 -10.36
C LEU A 106 7.09 3.19 -11.27
N ILE A 107 7.39 2.39 -12.27
CA ILE A 107 6.37 1.82 -13.17
C ILE A 107 5.37 1.02 -12.34
N GLY A 108 4.08 1.36 -12.44
CA GLY A 108 3.00 0.66 -11.73
C GLY A 108 2.43 1.36 -10.50
N ALA A 109 2.94 2.52 -10.08
CA ALA A 109 2.40 3.27 -8.95
C ALA A 109 0.94 3.70 -9.16
N GLU A 110 0.61 4.19 -10.35
CA GLU A 110 -0.77 4.56 -10.71
C GLU A 110 -1.70 3.35 -10.77
N GLU A 111 -1.23 2.23 -11.28
CA GLU A 111 -1.98 0.98 -11.28
C GLU A 111 -2.27 0.49 -9.86
N LEU A 112 -1.30 0.58 -8.95
CA LEU A 112 -1.49 0.23 -7.54
C LEU A 112 -2.51 1.16 -6.87
N ARG A 113 -2.44 2.46 -7.11
CA ARG A 113 -3.46 3.43 -6.63
C ARG A 113 -4.85 3.08 -7.15
N GLY A 114 -4.96 2.80 -8.44
CA GLY A 114 -6.21 2.41 -9.07
C GLY A 114 -6.81 1.15 -8.44
N ARG A 115 -6.02 0.13 -8.21
CA ARG A 115 -6.45 -1.11 -7.54
C ARG A 115 -6.91 -0.87 -6.11
N VAL A 116 -6.17 -0.07 -5.32
CA VAL A 116 -6.57 0.27 -3.95
C VAL A 116 -7.88 1.05 -3.94
N LYS A 117 -8.04 2.05 -4.82
CA LYS A 117 -9.29 2.82 -4.94
C LYS A 117 -10.48 1.93 -5.33
N ALA A 118 -10.31 1.07 -6.35
CA ALA A 118 -11.36 0.15 -6.79
C ALA A 118 -11.79 -0.79 -5.66
N HIS A 119 -10.83 -1.38 -4.94
CA HIS A 119 -11.11 -2.28 -3.83
C HIS A 119 -11.82 -1.58 -2.67
N MET A 120 -11.43 -0.35 -2.34
CA MET A 120 -12.11 0.44 -1.30
C MET A 120 -13.51 0.88 -1.74
N LYS A 121 -13.73 1.16 -3.03
CA LYS A 121 -15.06 1.45 -3.55
C LYS A 121 -16.02 0.27 -3.34
N ASP A 122 -15.59 -0.94 -3.67
CA ASP A 122 -16.38 -2.15 -3.42
C ASP A 122 -16.64 -2.37 -1.93
N PHE A 123 -15.66 -2.07 -1.07
CA PHE A 123 -15.80 -2.19 0.36
C PHE A 123 -16.83 -1.20 0.93
N PHE A 124 -16.80 0.05 0.48
CA PHE A 124 -17.77 1.09 0.87
C PHE A 124 -19.14 0.96 0.20
N ALA A 125 -19.31 0.07 -0.76
CA ALA A 125 -20.64 -0.23 -1.32
C ALA A 125 -21.60 -0.86 -0.26
N SER A 126 -21.06 -1.35 0.86
CA SER A 126 -21.84 -1.86 1.98
C SER A 126 -22.29 -0.73 2.90
N ARG A 127 -23.60 -0.62 3.15
CA ARG A 127 -24.19 0.38 4.03
C ARG A 127 -23.60 0.33 5.44
N GLY A 128 -23.48 -0.83 6.03
CA GLY A 128 -22.93 -0.97 7.38
C GLY A 128 -21.45 -0.58 7.49
N VAL A 129 -20.66 -0.76 6.42
CA VAL A 129 -19.30 -0.24 6.37
C VAL A 129 -19.28 1.28 6.40
N CYS A 130 -20.15 1.93 5.62
CA CYS A 130 -20.28 3.39 5.61
C CYS A 130 -20.72 3.94 6.97
N GLU A 131 -21.68 3.27 7.63
CA GLU A 131 -22.16 3.65 8.98
C GLU A 131 -21.02 3.50 10.00
N CYS A 132 -20.33 2.37 10.02
CA CYS A 132 -19.18 2.11 10.88
C CYS A 132 -18.04 3.11 10.65
N TYR A 133 -17.69 3.38 9.40
CA TYR A 133 -16.65 4.36 9.06
C TYR A 133 -16.95 5.75 9.63
N LYS A 134 -18.18 6.24 9.49
CA LYS A 134 -18.60 7.53 10.07
C LYS A 134 -18.40 7.58 11.57
N ILE A 135 -18.76 6.51 12.28
CA ILE A 135 -18.57 6.39 13.71
C ILE A 135 -17.09 6.42 14.08
N LEU A 136 -16.25 5.67 13.37
CA LEU A 136 -14.81 5.62 13.60
C LEU A 136 -14.12 6.97 13.35
N VAL A 137 -14.57 7.72 12.34
CA VAL A 137 -14.10 9.08 12.07
C VAL A 137 -14.55 10.06 13.16
N GLN A 138 -15.81 9.99 13.59
CA GLN A 138 -16.34 10.84 14.67
C GLN A 138 -15.63 10.61 16.01
N ARG A 139 -15.18 9.37 16.27
CA ARG A 139 -14.40 9.01 17.47
C ARG A 139 -12.89 9.28 17.32
N ASP A 140 -12.46 9.89 16.23
CA ASP A 140 -11.05 10.17 15.90
C ASP A 140 -10.14 8.90 15.88
N ILE A 141 -10.74 7.73 15.63
CA ILE A 141 -10.03 6.45 15.52
C ILE A 141 -9.38 6.32 14.13
N ILE A 142 -10.04 6.86 13.11
CA ILE A 142 -9.56 6.85 11.73
C ILE A 142 -9.48 8.28 11.21
N ARG A 143 -8.35 8.63 10.59
CA ARG A 143 -8.23 9.89 9.86
C ARG A 143 -9.10 9.86 8.61
N ASP A 144 -9.85 10.94 8.43
CA ASP A 144 -10.69 11.16 7.26
C ASP A 144 -9.84 11.76 6.10
N GLU A 145 -9.10 10.88 5.43
CA GLU A 145 -8.19 11.25 4.34
C GLU A 145 -8.93 11.70 3.08
N PRO A 146 -8.40 12.68 2.31
CA PRO A 146 -9.08 13.24 1.13
C PRO A 146 -9.50 12.19 0.10
N TRP A 147 -8.65 11.20 -0.17
CA TRP A 147 -8.93 10.13 -1.13
C TRP A 147 -10.01 9.15 -0.64
N LEU A 148 -10.14 8.93 0.69
CA LEU A 148 -11.24 8.15 1.27
C LEU A 148 -12.55 8.90 1.20
N LYS A 149 -12.54 10.22 1.45
CA LYS A 149 -13.72 11.08 1.26
C LYS A 149 -14.26 11.04 -0.16
N GLU A 150 -13.36 11.07 -1.14
CA GLU A 150 -13.71 10.99 -2.55
C GLU A 150 -14.45 9.68 -2.85
N ILE A 151 -13.94 8.54 -2.36
CA ILE A 151 -14.55 7.23 -2.56
C ILE A 151 -15.91 7.14 -1.84
N HIS A 152 -15.96 7.55 -0.57
CA HIS A 152 -17.18 7.49 0.23
C HIS A 152 -18.32 8.38 -0.32
N LYS A 153 -18.00 9.51 -0.95
CA LYS A 153 -19.01 10.38 -1.58
C LYS A 153 -19.54 9.82 -2.90
N ALA A 154 -18.77 8.97 -3.57
CA ALA A 154 -19.13 8.38 -4.85
C ALA A 154 -19.93 7.05 -4.71
N THR A 155 -20.13 6.56 -3.47
CA THR A 155 -20.94 5.36 -3.13
C THR A 155 -22.22 5.75 -2.41
#